data_5907fe10c0a3accd168ecd315f7769a9
#
_entry.id   5907fe10c0a3accd168ecd315f7769a9
#
_cell.length_a   1.000
_cell.length_b   1.000
_cell.length_c   1.000
_cell.angle_alpha   90.00
_cell.angle_beta   90.00
_cell.angle_gamma   90.00
#
_symmetry.space_group_name_H-M   'P 1'
#
loop_
_entity.id
_entity.type
_entity.pdbx_description
1 polymer ?
#
loop_
_entity_poly.entity_id
_entity_poly.type
_entity_poly.pdbx_seq_one_letter_code
_entity_poly.pdbx_strand_id
1 'polypeptide(L)'
;ARSGETFDLLLVDAPCSGQSLLCKGIKNPGCLGSGMVNGNAKRQKGIMLSAVQCVNPGGHIVYTTCTYDPEENEKVMAYILKRVPGWEAVEVPLLAPFRSRLADFPAYRLLPAHGFGAGGFCCLLRKI
;
A
#
# COMPACT_ATOMS: atom_id res chain seq x y z
N ALA A 1 -4.54 -17.32 4.05
CA ALA A 1 -3.68 -18.07 4.96
C ALA A 1 -4.24 -19.48 5.14
N ARG A 2 -3.47 -20.49 4.77
CA ARG A 2 -3.87 -21.92 4.94
C ARG A 2 -3.39 -22.51 6.28
N SER A 3 -2.56 -21.78 7.03
CA SER A 3 -1.90 -22.28 8.24
C SER A 3 -2.64 -21.97 9.55
N GLY A 4 -3.62 -21.08 9.55
CA GLY A 4 -4.21 -20.56 10.80
C GLY A 4 -3.25 -19.74 11.67
N GLU A 5 -2.03 -19.49 11.18
CA GLU A 5 -1.04 -18.68 11.88
C GLU A 5 -1.40 -17.21 11.83
N THR A 6 -1.10 -16.50 12.93
CA THR A 6 -1.28 -15.06 13.04
C THR A 6 0.03 -14.40 13.43
N PHE A 7 0.18 -13.13 13.08
CA PHE A 7 1.43 -12.37 13.22
C PHE A 7 1.18 -11.03 13.90
N ASP A 8 2.20 -10.54 14.59
CA ASP A 8 2.17 -9.20 15.19
C ASP A 8 2.54 -8.10 14.18
N LEU A 9 3.30 -8.47 13.15
CA LEU A 9 3.66 -7.60 12.04
C LEU A 9 3.61 -8.37 10.73
N LEU A 10 2.87 -7.84 9.76
CA LEU A 10 2.77 -8.38 8.42
C LEU A 10 3.19 -7.35 7.39
N LEU A 11 4.15 -7.69 6.55
CA LEU A 11 4.55 -6.87 5.42
C LEU A 11 3.82 -7.33 4.16
N VAL A 12 3.11 -6.42 3.51
CA VAL A 12 2.43 -6.64 2.23
C VAL A 12 3.10 -5.75 1.18
N ASP A 13 4.12 -6.28 0.54
CA ASP A 13 4.73 -5.68 -0.65
C ASP A 13 3.92 -6.13 -1.86
N ALA A 14 2.92 -5.34 -2.21
CA ALA A 14 1.86 -5.78 -3.11
C ALA A 14 2.31 -5.80 -4.59
N PRO A 15 1.89 -6.81 -5.36
CA PRO A 15 2.07 -6.76 -6.82
C PRO A 15 1.33 -5.52 -7.35
N CYS A 16 2.02 -4.75 -8.18
CA CYS A 16 1.53 -3.46 -8.65
C CYS A 16 1.92 -3.19 -10.10
N SER A 17 1.46 -2.08 -10.67
CA SER A 17 1.78 -1.68 -12.04
C SER A 17 3.25 -1.31 -12.24
N GLY A 18 4.02 -1.11 -11.16
CA GLY A 18 5.46 -0.89 -11.24
C GLY A 18 5.86 0.38 -11.98
N GLN A 19 5.10 1.46 -11.83
CA GLN A 19 5.34 2.73 -12.54
C GLN A 19 6.71 3.34 -12.20
N SER A 20 7.26 3.02 -11.01
CA SER A 20 8.61 3.45 -10.61
C SER A 20 9.72 2.91 -11.51
N LEU A 21 9.49 1.82 -12.23
CA LEU A 21 10.45 1.28 -13.21
C LEU A 21 10.77 2.28 -14.32
N LEU A 22 9.80 3.14 -14.68
CA LEU A 22 10.00 4.19 -15.68
C LEU A 22 11.11 5.17 -15.27
N CYS A 23 11.23 5.47 -13.98
CA CYS A 23 12.29 6.33 -13.44
C CYS A 23 13.69 5.67 -13.52
N LYS A 24 13.74 4.35 -13.66
CA LYS A 24 14.97 3.57 -13.87
C LYS A 24 15.29 3.38 -15.34
N GLY A 25 14.52 3.98 -16.25
CA GLY A 25 14.68 3.79 -17.70
C GLY A 25 14.22 2.42 -18.20
N ILE A 26 13.51 1.65 -17.37
CA ILE A 26 13.01 0.31 -17.72
C ILE A 26 11.67 0.47 -18.43
N LYS A 27 11.53 -0.12 -19.62
CA LYS A 27 10.24 -0.17 -20.32
C LYS A 27 9.26 -1.02 -19.54
N ASN A 28 8.07 -0.48 -19.30
CA ASN A 28 6.99 -1.17 -18.61
C ASN A 28 5.66 -0.87 -19.33
N PRO A 29 5.40 -1.52 -20.48
CA PRO A 29 4.21 -1.26 -21.29
C PRO A 29 2.92 -1.47 -20.50
N GLY A 30 1.99 -0.56 -20.65
CA GLY A 30 0.67 -0.63 -20.01
C GLY A 30 0.62 -0.21 -18.54
N CYS A 31 1.75 0.11 -17.90
CA CYS A 31 1.78 0.46 -16.47
C CYS A 31 0.99 1.74 -16.10
N LEU A 32 0.73 2.60 -17.07
CA LEU A 32 -0.14 3.79 -16.94
C LEU A 32 -1.56 3.52 -17.44
N GLY A 33 -1.82 2.35 -17.99
CA GLY A 33 -3.12 2.00 -18.55
C GLY A 33 -4.12 1.59 -17.46
N SER A 34 -5.37 2.04 -17.59
CA SER A 34 -6.44 1.75 -16.63
C SER A 34 -6.70 0.25 -16.44
N GLY A 35 -6.51 -0.56 -17.48
CA GLY A 35 -6.70 -2.01 -17.41
C GLY A 35 -5.73 -2.68 -16.43
N MET A 36 -4.44 -2.37 -16.51
CA MET A 36 -3.42 -2.89 -15.59
C MET A 36 -3.63 -2.34 -14.18
N VAL A 37 -3.83 -1.04 -14.06
CA VAL A 37 -4.03 -0.36 -12.77
C VAL A 37 -5.24 -0.92 -12.04
N ASN A 38 -6.40 -1.00 -12.69
CA ASN A 38 -7.63 -1.51 -12.08
C ASN A 38 -7.53 -3.00 -11.73
N GLY A 39 -6.89 -3.81 -12.59
CA GLY A 39 -6.65 -5.23 -12.32
C GLY A 39 -5.77 -5.44 -11.09
N ASN A 40 -4.70 -4.67 -10.95
CA ASN A 40 -3.83 -4.72 -9.78
C ASN A 40 -4.55 -4.20 -8.52
N ALA A 41 -5.28 -3.09 -8.61
CA ALA A 41 -6.05 -2.56 -7.48
C ALA A 41 -7.05 -3.59 -6.93
N LYS A 42 -7.74 -4.33 -7.80
CA LYS A 42 -8.64 -5.42 -7.41
C LYS A 42 -7.88 -6.53 -6.68
N ARG A 43 -6.74 -6.94 -7.23
CA ARG A 43 -5.87 -7.98 -6.63
C ARG A 43 -5.35 -7.55 -5.27
N GLN A 44 -4.88 -6.32 -5.14
CA GLN A 44 -4.36 -5.73 -3.90
C GLN A 44 -5.42 -5.70 -2.80
N LYS A 45 -6.67 -5.31 -3.13
CA LYS A 45 -7.80 -5.37 -2.19
C LYS A 45 -8.04 -6.79 -1.70
N GLY A 46 -7.99 -7.78 -2.58
CA GLY A 46 -8.13 -9.20 -2.22
C GLY A 46 -7.01 -9.68 -1.30
N ILE A 47 -5.76 -9.33 -1.59
CA ILE A 47 -4.60 -9.64 -0.74
C ILE A 47 -4.78 -9.03 0.65
N MET A 48 -5.15 -7.75 0.72
CA MET A 48 -5.34 -7.07 1.99
C MET A 48 -6.51 -7.64 2.81
N LEU A 49 -7.62 -8.03 2.19
CA LEU A 49 -8.73 -8.70 2.88
C LEU A 49 -8.31 -10.06 3.49
N SER A 50 -7.35 -10.74 2.87
CA SER A 50 -6.75 -11.96 3.45
C SER A 50 -5.74 -11.61 4.55
N ALA A 51 -4.91 -10.59 4.34
CA ALA A 51 -3.88 -10.17 5.27
C ALA A 51 -4.45 -9.74 6.63
N VAL A 52 -5.56 -8.99 6.65
CA VAL A 52 -6.20 -8.54 7.90
C VAL A 52 -6.68 -9.68 8.80
N GLN A 53 -6.90 -10.87 8.24
CA GLN A 53 -7.28 -12.06 9.01
C GLN A 53 -6.08 -12.75 9.68
N CYS A 54 -4.86 -12.42 9.25
CA CYS A 54 -3.63 -13.06 9.71
C CYS A 54 -2.89 -12.24 10.78
N VAL A 55 -3.49 -11.17 11.29
CA VAL A 55 -2.83 -10.28 12.26
C VAL A 55 -3.49 -10.40 13.63
N ASN A 56 -2.67 -10.49 14.66
CA ASN A 56 -3.10 -10.51 16.06
C ASN A 56 -3.76 -9.18 16.46
N PRO A 57 -4.66 -9.15 17.45
CA PRO A 57 -5.10 -7.90 18.06
C PRO A 57 -3.91 -7.05 18.51
N GLY A 58 -3.91 -5.76 18.20
CA GLY A 58 -2.78 -4.84 18.45
C GLY A 58 -1.64 -4.93 17.44
N GLY A 59 -1.66 -5.92 16.53
CA GLY A 59 -0.63 -6.09 15.51
C GLY A 59 -0.79 -5.11 14.34
N HIS A 60 0.17 -5.16 13.42
CA HIS A 60 0.31 -4.18 12.35
C HIS A 60 0.42 -4.80 10.97
N ILE A 61 0.01 -4.05 9.96
CA ILE A 61 0.32 -4.32 8.54
C ILE A 61 1.06 -3.12 7.97
N VAL A 62 2.20 -3.37 7.32
CA VAL A 62 2.85 -2.41 6.44
C VAL A 62 2.48 -2.76 5.01
N TYR A 63 1.74 -1.89 4.35
CA TYR A 63 1.40 -2.01 2.93
C TYR A 63 2.33 -1.15 2.09
N THR A 64 2.91 -1.74 1.04
CA THR A 64 3.81 -1.02 0.14
C THR A 64 3.53 -1.36 -1.33
N THR A 65 3.80 -0.40 -2.20
CA THR A 65 3.86 -0.58 -3.66
C THR A 65 5.02 0.19 -4.25
N CYS A 66 5.45 -0.20 -5.44
CA CYS A 66 6.42 0.54 -6.26
C CYS A 66 5.71 1.28 -7.43
N THR A 67 4.49 1.74 -7.23
CA THR A 67 3.72 2.47 -8.24
C THR A 67 3.21 3.80 -7.68
N TYR A 68 2.74 4.69 -8.55
CA TYR A 68 2.31 6.03 -8.16
C TYR A 68 0.79 6.24 -8.24
N ASP A 69 0.06 5.33 -8.89
CA ASP A 69 -1.36 5.49 -9.13
C ASP A 69 -2.17 5.41 -7.82
N PRO A 70 -3.01 6.42 -7.53
CA PRO A 70 -3.86 6.41 -6.33
C PRO A 70 -4.82 5.23 -6.24
N GLU A 71 -5.24 4.65 -7.37
CA GLU A 71 -6.12 3.48 -7.39
C GLU A 71 -5.48 2.26 -6.72
N GLU A 72 -4.15 2.12 -6.84
CA GLU A 72 -3.37 1.04 -6.26
C GLU A 72 -2.82 1.37 -4.87
N ASN A 73 -2.89 2.61 -4.45
CA ASN A 73 -2.31 3.15 -3.23
C ASN A 73 -3.39 3.60 -2.24
N GLU A 74 -3.67 4.92 -2.19
CA GLU A 74 -4.59 5.49 -1.20
C GLU A 74 -5.99 4.87 -1.27
N LYS A 75 -6.50 4.59 -2.48
CA LYS A 75 -7.84 4.03 -2.63
C LYS A 75 -7.95 2.58 -2.19
N VAL A 76 -6.87 1.79 -2.26
CA VAL A 76 -6.84 0.45 -1.68
C VAL A 76 -6.92 0.54 -0.16
N MET A 77 -6.13 1.43 0.46
CA MET A 77 -6.14 1.60 1.92
C MET A 77 -7.48 2.17 2.42
N ALA A 78 -8.03 3.17 1.73
CA ALA A 78 -9.36 3.71 2.04
C ALA A 78 -10.45 2.62 1.98
N TYR A 79 -10.39 1.75 0.97
CA TYR A 79 -11.30 0.61 0.85
C TYR A 79 -11.21 -0.33 2.06
N ILE A 80 -10.01 -0.67 2.49
CA ILE A 80 -9.79 -1.57 3.64
C ILE A 80 -10.29 -0.92 4.93
N LEU A 81 -9.90 0.33 5.21
CA LEU A 81 -10.31 1.06 6.41
C LEU A 81 -11.83 1.22 6.51
N LYS A 82 -12.51 1.40 5.37
CA LYS A 82 -13.97 1.47 5.32
C LYS A 82 -14.64 0.11 5.45
N ARG A 83 -14.05 -0.95 4.87
CA ARG A 83 -14.67 -2.27 4.73
C ARG A 83 -14.47 -3.15 5.94
N VAL A 84 -13.34 -3.01 6.62
CA VAL A 84 -12.94 -3.89 7.73
C VAL A 84 -12.88 -3.07 9.02
N PRO A 85 -13.87 -3.20 9.90
CA PRO A 85 -13.87 -2.49 11.18
C PRO A 85 -12.70 -2.97 12.07
N GLY A 86 -12.27 -2.13 13.00
CA GLY A 86 -11.21 -2.46 13.94
C GLY A 86 -9.80 -2.25 13.39
N TRP A 87 -9.64 -1.45 12.33
CA TRP A 87 -8.36 -1.05 11.79
C TRP A 87 -8.24 0.45 11.69
N GLU A 88 -7.04 0.97 11.91
CA GLU A 88 -6.72 2.38 11.73
C GLU A 88 -5.36 2.54 11.01
N ALA A 89 -5.20 3.63 10.27
CA ALA A 89 -3.91 4.02 9.76
C ALA A 89 -3.13 4.78 10.84
N VAL A 90 -1.85 4.49 10.99
CA VAL A 90 -1.00 4.99 12.08
C VAL A 90 0.03 5.97 11.53
N GLU A 91 0.23 7.07 12.24
CA GLU A 91 1.30 8.03 11.94
C GLU A 91 2.68 7.39 12.09
N VAL A 92 3.54 7.67 11.13
CA VAL A 92 4.97 7.35 11.19
C VAL A 92 5.75 8.67 11.18
N PRO A 93 6.18 9.19 12.36
CA PRO A 93 6.75 10.53 12.47
C PRO A 93 7.96 10.76 11.54
N LEU A 94 8.78 9.73 11.35
CA LEU A 94 9.94 9.79 10.44
C LEU A 94 9.54 10.07 8.98
N LEU A 95 8.32 9.69 8.59
CA LEU A 95 7.81 9.86 7.24
C LEU A 95 6.91 11.10 7.08
N ALA A 96 6.75 11.90 8.11
CA ALA A 96 5.88 13.09 8.07
C ALA A 96 6.13 14.01 6.86
N PRO A 97 7.39 14.28 6.43
CA PRO A 97 7.64 15.10 5.24
C PRO A 97 7.10 14.52 3.93
N PHE A 98 6.81 13.22 3.89
CA PHE A 98 6.37 12.48 2.70
C PHE A 98 4.89 12.12 2.74
N ARG A 99 4.14 12.71 3.65
CA ARG A 99 2.71 12.44 3.79
C ARG A 99 1.96 12.69 2.49
N SER A 100 1.15 11.72 2.07
CA SER A 100 0.28 11.86 0.92
C SER A 100 -0.81 12.90 1.20
N ARG A 101 -1.07 13.75 0.19
CA ARG A 101 -2.18 14.71 0.19
C ARG A 101 -3.44 14.14 -0.45
N LEU A 102 -3.39 12.87 -0.90
CA LEU A 102 -4.48 12.21 -1.61
C LEU A 102 -5.33 11.34 -0.67
N ALA A 103 -5.01 11.35 0.63
CA ALA A 103 -5.76 10.65 1.67
C ALA A 103 -5.97 11.54 2.89
N ASP A 104 -7.07 11.33 3.59
CA ASP A 104 -7.40 11.96 4.88
C ASP A 104 -6.85 11.18 6.09
N PHE A 105 -6.17 10.06 5.84
CA PHE A 105 -5.49 9.22 6.82
C PHE A 105 -3.98 9.19 6.57
N PRO A 106 -3.16 8.79 7.56
CA PRO A 106 -1.71 8.65 7.39
C PRO A 106 -1.33 7.65 6.30
N ALA A 107 -0.70 8.14 5.25
CA ALA A 107 -0.11 7.39 4.15
C ALA A 107 1.02 8.23 3.54
N TYR A 108 2.00 7.57 2.92
CA TYR A 108 3.24 8.24 2.54
C TYR A 108 3.65 7.90 1.12
N ARG A 109 4.14 8.93 0.41
CA ARG A 109 4.66 8.83 -0.95
C ARG A 109 6.10 9.30 -0.99
N LEU A 110 7.01 8.38 -1.27
CA LEU A 110 8.38 8.74 -1.60
C LEU A 110 8.46 8.86 -3.12
N LEU A 111 8.68 10.07 -3.60
CA LEU A 111 8.78 10.34 -5.03
C LEU A 111 10.26 10.44 -5.46
N PRO A 112 10.58 10.22 -6.74
CA PRO A 112 11.95 10.34 -7.24
C PRO A 112 12.62 11.66 -6.88
N ALA A 113 11.86 12.75 -6.86
CA ALA A 113 12.34 14.08 -6.48
C ALA A 113 12.85 14.18 -5.03
N HIS A 114 12.48 13.26 -4.16
CA HIS A 114 12.94 13.22 -2.76
C HIS A 114 14.35 12.61 -2.61
N GLY A 115 14.93 12.03 -3.66
CA GLY A 115 16.30 11.52 -3.67
C GLY A 115 16.50 10.15 -3.02
N PHE A 116 15.43 9.40 -2.71
CA PHE A 116 15.50 8.07 -2.10
C PHE A 116 15.25 6.93 -3.12
N GLY A 117 15.63 7.13 -4.38
CA GLY A 117 15.45 6.15 -5.44
C GLY A 117 14.20 6.41 -6.29
N ALA A 118 13.67 5.37 -6.91
CA ALA A 118 12.54 5.47 -7.84
C ALA A 118 11.20 5.77 -7.17
N GLY A 119 11.14 5.65 -5.83
CA GLY A 119 9.98 5.98 -5.05
C GLY A 119 8.97 4.84 -4.93
N GLY A 120 7.91 5.11 -4.18
CA GLY A 120 6.85 4.17 -3.90
C GLY A 120 5.83 4.76 -2.94
N PHE A 121 4.97 3.90 -2.46
CA PHE A 121 3.92 4.22 -1.49
C PHE A 121 4.03 3.31 -0.26
N CYS A 122 3.73 3.82 0.91
CA CYS A 122 3.54 2.98 2.08
C CYS A 122 2.44 3.52 3.02
N CYS A 123 1.83 2.59 3.75
CA CYS A 123 0.84 2.88 4.78
C CYS A 123 0.98 1.85 5.90
N LEU A 124 1.03 2.33 7.15
CA LEU A 124 1.04 1.49 8.35
C LEU A 124 -0.37 1.40 8.90
N LEU A 125 -0.90 0.19 9.01
CA LEU A 125 -2.18 -0.09 9.64
C LEU A 125 -1.97 -0.79 10.98
N ARG A 126 -2.82 -0.49 11.96
CA ARG A 126 -2.88 -1.19 13.26
C ARG A 126 -4.25 -1.80 13.46
N LYS A 127 -4.30 -3.02 13.98
CA LYS A 127 -5.52 -3.68 14.44
C LYS A 127 -5.83 -3.23 15.86
N ILE A 128 -6.96 -2.57 16.03
CA ILE A 128 -7.42 -2.05 17.31
C ILE A 128 -7.94 -3.19 18.20
#